data_a2cc459dd8cfc296519ad07fca47a6cf
#
_entry.id   a2cc459dd8cfc296519ad07fca47a6cf
#
_cell.length_a   1.000
_cell.length_b   1.000
_cell.length_c   1.000
_cell.angle_alpha   90.00
_cell.angle_beta   90.00
_cell.angle_gamma   90.00
#
_symmetry.space_group_name_H-M   'P 1'
#
loop_
_entity.id
_entity.type
_entity.pdbx_description
1 polymer ?
#
loop_
_entity_poly.entity_id
_entity_poly.type
_entity_poly.pdbx_seq_one_letter_code
_entity_poly.pdbx_strand_id
1 'polypeptide(L)'
;MTDVYGNVLVYFSLQTTHNRLTVVADSIVATSAAHPLLSHQTLTSPPWEKVRDQFRYRAVAAYNSASEFLFASTYIPRHPLFNEFCQPSFKPGRPLLEVAQDLMTRIFTSMRYDSDSTQINTPAVEALKQRKGVCQDFAHIMVACWRGMGLPARYVSGYMLTNPPPGKPRLVGCDASHAWVSVYCPDAGPFLDGRAGTQPGQWLDFDPTNNRMPGEDYVTLATGRDFLDVSPMRGVIRGGTRHVLKVAVTVEPVPKIEMQIEIQP
;
A
#
# COMPACT_ATOMS: atom_id res chain seq x y z
N MET A 1 -8.06 16.20 -11.15
CA MET A 1 -7.56 16.86 -9.94
C MET A 1 -6.84 15.86 -9.07
N THR A 2 -6.15 16.31 -8.03
CA THR A 2 -5.50 15.43 -7.05
C THR A 2 -6.15 15.61 -5.68
N ASP A 3 -6.16 14.54 -4.88
CA ASP A 3 -6.56 14.62 -3.47
C ASP A 3 -5.42 15.11 -2.57
N VAL A 4 -5.66 15.12 -1.26
CA VAL A 4 -4.68 15.58 -0.26
C VAL A 4 -3.46 14.66 -0.13
N TYR A 5 -3.52 13.45 -0.67
CA TYR A 5 -2.42 12.47 -0.66
C TYR A 5 -1.68 12.42 -2.01
N GLY A 6 -2.12 13.24 -3.01
CA GLY A 6 -1.53 13.27 -4.34
C GLY A 6 -2.13 12.27 -5.34
N ASN A 7 -3.18 11.53 -4.95
CA ASN A 7 -3.85 10.60 -5.86
C ASN A 7 -4.65 11.35 -6.93
N VAL A 8 -4.61 10.84 -8.16
CA VAL A 8 -5.40 11.40 -9.27
C VAL A 8 -6.86 11.01 -9.14
N LEU A 9 -7.74 12.00 -9.20
CA LEU A 9 -9.18 11.81 -9.13
C LEU A 9 -9.85 12.28 -10.41
N VAL A 10 -10.78 11.47 -10.93
CA VAL A 10 -11.64 11.80 -12.06
C VAL A 10 -13.09 11.84 -11.61
N TYR A 11 -13.78 12.93 -11.90
CA TYR A 11 -15.20 13.10 -11.59
C TYR A 11 -16.02 13.07 -12.87
N PHE A 12 -17.15 12.38 -12.82
CA PHE A 12 -18.15 12.41 -13.87
C PHE A 12 -19.55 12.34 -13.29
N SER A 13 -20.53 12.78 -14.05
CA SER A 13 -21.94 12.71 -13.70
C SER A 13 -22.74 12.23 -14.91
N LEU A 14 -23.64 11.29 -14.70
CA LEU A 14 -24.59 10.80 -15.69
C LEU A 14 -26.00 11.15 -15.21
N GLN A 15 -26.71 11.93 -16.01
CA GLN A 15 -28.07 12.38 -15.67
C GLN A 15 -29.16 11.59 -16.40
N THR A 16 -28.80 10.79 -17.40
CA THR A 16 -29.73 9.96 -18.15
C THR A 16 -29.98 8.64 -17.43
N THR A 17 -31.22 8.16 -17.51
CA THR A 17 -31.59 6.83 -17.00
C THR A 17 -30.82 5.76 -17.74
N HIS A 18 -30.20 4.83 -17.02
CA HIS A 18 -29.43 3.74 -17.60
C HIS A 18 -29.56 2.48 -16.73
N ASN A 19 -29.49 1.31 -17.37
CA ASN A 19 -29.50 0.02 -16.69
C ASN A 19 -28.10 -0.55 -16.46
N ARG A 20 -27.10 0.03 -17.09
CA ARG A 20 -25.71 -0.39 -17.00
C ARG A 20 -24.78 0.80 -17.14
N LEU A 21 -23.79 0.88 -16.27
CA LEU A 21 -22.64 1.77 -16.38
C LEU A 21 -21.38 0.92 -16.46
N THR A 22 -20.55 1.17 -17.47
CA THR A 22 -19.21 0.58 -17.56
C THR A 22 -18.19 1.71 -17.54
N VAL A 23 -17.26 1.63 -16.61
CA VAL A 23 -16.12 2.55 -16.51
C VAL A 23 -14.87 1.73 -16.79
N VAL A 24 -14.07 2.16 -17.75
CA VAL A 24 -12.79 1.55 -18.10
C VAL A 24 -11.70 2.58 -17.84
N ALA A 25 -10.68 2.19 -17.08
CA ALA A 25 -9.46 2.95 -16.93
C ALA A 25 -8.32 2.16 -17.60
N ASP A 26 -7.69 2.77 -18.58
CA ASP A 26 -6.56 2.19 -19.30
C ASP A 26 -5.33 3.07 -19.10
N SER A 27 -4.20 2.46 -18.75
CA SER A 27 -2.99 3.20 -18.39
C SER A 27 -1.73 2.41 -18.74
N ILE A 28 -0.72 3.10 -19.24
CA ILE A 28 0.62 2.56 -19.41
C ILE A 28 1.49 3.11 -18.28
N VAL A 29 2.11 2.23 -17.53
CA VAL A 29 2.94 2.58 -16.37
C VAL A 29 4.34 2.02 -16.52
N ALA A 30 5.34 2.76 -16.05
CA ALA A 30 6.69 2.26 -15.90
C ALA A 30 6.87 1.79 -14.45
N THR A 31 7.24 0.55 -14.27
CA THR A 31 7.60 0.00 -12.95
C THR A 31 9.11 -0.08 -12.81
N SER A 32 9.59 -0.07 -11.60
CA SER A 32 11.02 -0.24 -11.27
C SER A 32 11.22 -1.43 -10.37
N ALA A 33 12.39 -2.06 -10.48
CA ALA A 33 12.77 -3.14 -9.57
C ALA A 33 12.65 -2.69 -8.11
N ALA A 34 12.35 -3.65 -7.22
CA ALA A 34 12.43 -3.42 -5.80
C ALA A 34 13.78 -2.74 -5.47
N HIS A 35 13.76 -1.81 -4.53
CA HIS A 35 14.90 -0.97 -4.21
C HIS A 35 16.19 -1.81 -4.10
N PRO A 36 17.27 -1.51 -4.86
CA PRO A 36 18.48 -2.35 -4.92
C PRO A 36 19.17 -2.57 -3.58
N LEU A 37 18.95 -1.68 -2.60
CA LEU A 37 19.45 -1.84 -1.22
C LEU A 37 18.90 -3.08 -0.51
N LEU A 38 17.90 -3.75 -1.10
CA LEU A 38 17.20 -4.88 -0.48
C LEU A 38 17.73 -6.23 -0.92
N SER A 39 18.55 -6.28 -1.95
CA SER A 39 18.99 -7.56 -2.51
C SER A 39 20.19 -8.21 -1.81
N HIS A 40 21.11 -7.45 -1.19
CA HIS A 40 22.34 -8.02 -0.58
C HIS A 40 23.06 -7.15 0.47
N GLN A 41 22.55 -5.97 0.85
CA GLN A 41 23.19 -5.14 1.87
C GLN A 41 22.32 -5.05 3.12
N THR A 42 22.96 -5.09 4.27
CA THR A 42 22.31 -4.79 5.56
C THR A 42 21.62 -3.42 5.46
N LEU A 43 20.29 -3.44 5.44
CA LEU A 43 19.50 -2.21 5.45
C LEU A 43 19.86 -1.40 6.69
N THR A 44 20.67 -0.38 6.51
CA THR A 44 20.96 0.56 7.59
C THR A 44 19.80 1.53 7.72
N SER A 45 19.15 1.50 8.84
CA SER A 45 18.12 2.46 9.21
C SER A 45 18.28 2.83 10.67
N PRO A 46 17.84 4.02 11.09
CA PRO A 46 17.89 4.38 12.49
C PRO A 46 17.05 3.43 13.34
N PRO A 47 17.33 3.30 14.64
CA PRO A 47 16.45 2.63 15.58
C PRO A 47 15.03 3.20 15.51
N TRP A 48 14.05 2.32 15.58
CA TRP A 48 12.64 2.71 15.43
C TRP A 48 12.18 3.77 16.43
N GLU A 49 12.73 3.76 17.64
CA GLU A 49 12.44 4.77 18.68
C GLU A 49 12.88 6.17 18.23
N LYS A 50 14.05 6.28 17.59
CA LYS A 50 14.55 7.57 17.08
C LYS A 50 13.61 8.13 16.02
N VAL A 51 13.07 7.28 15.15
CA VAL A 51 12.08 7.69 14.14
C VAL A 51 10.78 8.11 14.82
N ARG A 52 10.25 7.30 15.74
CA ARG A 52 9.06 7.65 16.53
C ARG A 52 9.21 8.99 17.22
N ASP A 53 10.36 9.24 17.84
CA ASP A 53 10.58 10.44 18.64
C ASP A 53 10.68 11.72 17.79
N GLN A 54 10.95 11.61 16.47
CA GLN A 54 10.86 12.73 15.52
C GLN A 54 9.41 13.20 15.33
N PHE A 55 8.44 12.31 15.48
CA PHE A 55 7.02 12.61 15.34
C PHE A 55 6.31 12.99 16.64
N ARG A 56 7.02 13.05 17.76
CA ARG A 56 6.46 13.62 18.98
C ARG A 56 6.27 15.12 18.82
N TYR A 57 5.13 15.61 19.29
CA TYR A 57 4.86 17.05 19.26
C TYR A 57 5.99 17.84 19.92
N ARG A 58 6.48 18.83 19.22
CA ARG A 58 7.44 19.82 19.71
C ARG A 58 6.97 21.18 19.21
N ALA A 59 6.87 22.15 20.12
CA ALA A 59 6.59 23.53 19.72
C ALA A 59 7.63 24.00 18.70
N VAL A 60 7.21 24.72 17.67
CA VAL A 60 8.04 25.27 16.56
C VAL A 60 8.77 24.22 15.69
N ALA A 61 8.50 22.93 15.82
CA ALA A 61 9.04 21.95 14.88
C ALA A 61 8.44 22.16 13.48
N ALA A 62 9.26 22.01 12.44
CA ALA A 62 8.78 22.04 11.08
C ALA A 62 7.76 20.92 10.83
N TYR A 63 6.70 21.23 10.07
CA TYR A 63 5.71 20.25 9.69
C TYR A 63 6.32 19.18 8.77
N ASN A 64 6.05 17.91 9.10
CA ASN A 64 6.39 16.77 8.26
C ASN A 64 5.08 16.11 7.80
N SER A 65 4.83 16.06 6.51
CA SER A 65 3.60 15.50 5.92
C SER A 65 3.37 14.04 6.27
N ALA A 66 4.42 13.27 6.60
CA ALA A 66 4.27 11.90 7.07
C ALA A 66 3.47 11.79 8.39
N SER A 67 3.39 12.88 9.18
CA SER A 67 2.60 12.90 10.41
C SER A 67 1.10 12.67 10.20
N GLU A 68 0.56 12.96 9.01
CA GLU A 68 -0.84 12.64 8.65
C GLU A 68 -1.15 11.15 8.77
N PHE A 69 -0.14 10.32 8.60
CA PHE A 69 -0.24 8.86 8.64
C PHE A 69 0.04 8.22 10.01
N LEU A 70 0.02 9.03 11.08
CA LEU A 70 0.10 8.57 12.48
C LEU A 70 -1.27 8.31 13.11
N PHE A 71 -2.31 8.91 12.55
CA PHE A 71 -3.62 8.93 13.18
C PHE A 71 -4.47 7.72 12.83
N ALA A 72 -5.39 7.38 13.73
CA ALA A 72 -6.44 6.42 13.45
C ALA A 72 -7.30 6.89 12.26
N SER A 73 -7.88 5.94 11.56
CA SER A 73 -8.80 6.17 10.43
C SER A 73 -9.98 5.21 10.52
N THR A 74 -10.93 5.32 9.61
CA THR A 74 -12.20 4.59 9.69
C THR A 74 -12.02 3.07 9.79
N TYR A 75 -11.14 2.50 8.97
CA TYR A 75 -10.87 1.06 8.97
C TYR A 75 -9.72 0.66 9.89
N ILE A 76 -8.95 1.62 10.39
CA ILE A 76 -7.77 1.40 11.24
C ILE A 76 -7.94 2.16 12.57
N PRO A 77 -8.80 1.68 13.48
CA PRO A 77 -8.94 2.26 14.81
C PRO A 77 -7.73 1.95 15.68
N ARG A 78 -7.52 2.75 16.71
CA ARG A 78 -6.56 2.40 17.78
C ARG A 78 -7.16 1.28 18.64
N HIS A 79 -6.41 0.21 18.83
CA HIS A 79 -6.83 -0.89 19.68
C HIS A 79 -5.62 -1.60 20.32
N PRO A 80 -5.64 -1.95 21.62
CA PRO A 80 -4.52 -2.58 22.32
C PRO A 80 -4.01 -3.87 21.66
N LEU A 81 -4.90 -4.66 21.09
CA LEU A 81 -4.57 -5.91 20.43
C LEU A 81 -3.50 -5.78 19.34
N PHE A 82 -3.47 -4.66 18.60
CA PHE A 82 -2.43 -4.43 17.60
C PHE A 82 -1.06 -4.23 18.25
N ASN A 83 -1.00 -3.48 19.35
CA ASN A 83 0.24 -3.25 20.08
C ASN A 83 0.76 -4.56 20.70
N GLU A 84 -0.10 -5.34 21.32
CA GLU A 84 0.22 -6.65 21.89
C GLU A 84 0.77 -7.60 20.82
N PHE A 85 0.11 -7.63 19.66
CA PHE A 85 0.51 -8.47 18.54
C PHE A 85 1.88 -8.09 17.96
N CYS A 86 2.16 -6.80 17.80
CA CYS A 86 3.38 -6.34 17.14
C CYS A 86 4.57 -6.15 18.10
N GLN A 87 4.34 -6.04 19.41
CA GLN A 87 5.38 -5.75 20.40
C GLN A 87 6.65 -6.62 20.26
N PRO A 88 6.58 -7.94 20.01
CA PRO A 88 7.78 -8.75 19.88
C PRO A 88 8.68 -8.37 18.69
N SER A 89 8.15 -7.66 17.67
CA SER A 89 8.93 -7.14 16.55
C SER A 89 9.67 -5.85 16.92
N PHE A 90 9.14 -5.06 17.85
CA PHE A 90 9.63 -3.75 18.27
C PHE A 90 10.58 -3.87 19.47
N LYS A 91 11.67 -4.64 19.31
CA LYS A 91 12.70 -4.75 20.34
C LYS A 91 13.46 -3.42 20.49
N PRO A 92 13.88 -3.04 21.72
CA PRO A 92 14.65 -1.82 21.95
C PRO A 92 15.90 -1.72 21.07
N GLY A 93 16.12 -0.56 20.47
CA GLY A 93 17.29 -0.26 19.64
C GLY A 93 17.32 -0.94 18.27
N ARG A 94 16.28 -1.71 17.90
CA ARG A 94 16.24 -2.43 16.62
C ARG A 94 16.11 -1.45 15.45
N PRO A 95 16.87 -1.64 14.34
CA PRO A 95 16.72 -0.85 13.13
C PRO A 95 15.29 -0.88 12.58
N LEU A 96 14.78 0.27 12.13
CA LEU A 96 13.39 0.42 11.68
C LEU A 96 13.00 -0.58 10.57
N LEU A 97 13.89 -0.78 9.59
CA LEU A 97 13.61 -1.66 8.47
C LEU A 97 13.63 -3.14 8.86
N GLU A 98 14.44 -3.52 9.84
CA GLU A 98 14.39 -4.87 10.42
C GLU A 98 13.08 -5.11 11.16
N VAL A 99 12.56 -4.07 11.86
CA VAL A 99 11.24 -4.14 12.49
C VAL A 99 10.16 -4.34 11.43
N ALA A 100 10.25 -3.61 10.30
CA ALA A 100 9.27 -3.71 9.22
C ALA A 100 9.25 -5.11 8.60
N GLN A 101 10.42 -5.68 8.32
CA GLN A 101 10.54 -7.05 7.81
C GLN A 101 10.02 -8.08 8.80
N ASP A 102 10.39 -7.97 10.07
CA ASP A 102 9.94 -8.91 11.11
C ASP A 102 8.41 -8.86 11.29
N LEU A 103 7.83 -7.64 11.32
CA LEU A 103 6.39 -7.48 11.45
C LEU A 103 5.65 -8.02 10.21
N MET A 104 6.16 -7.74 9.01
CA MET A 104 5.63 -8.29 7.76
C MET A 104 5.60 -9.83 7.81
N THR A 105 6.73 -10.46 8.16
CA THR A 105 6.86 -11.92 8.28
C THR A 105 5.96 -12.46 9.40
N ARG A 106 5.84 -11.75 10.53
CA ARG A 106 4.94 -12.13 11.63
C ARG A 106 3.48 -12.16 11.19
N ILE A 107 3.03 -11.15 10.45
CA ILE A 107 1.65 -11.12 9.92
C ILE A 107 1.46 -12.28 8.96
N PHE A 108 2.36 -12.45 7.98
CA PHE A 108 2.30 -13.53 7.00
C PHE A 108 2.20 -14.92 7.64
N THR A 109 3.01 -15.18 8.66
CA THR A 109 3.04 -16.49 9.33
C THR A 109 1.91 -16.71 10.32
N SER A 110 1.32 -15.62 10.86
CA SER A 110 0.26 -15.68 11.87
C SER A 110 -1.15 -15.60 11.28
N MET A 111 -1.28 -15.16 10.03
CA MET A 111 -2.56 -14.99 9.35
C MET A 111 -2.70 -16.01 8.22
N ARG A 112 -3.93 -16.44 7.95
CA ARG A 112 -4.27 -17.26 6.80
C ARG A 112 -5.01 -16.42 5.75
N TYR A 113 -4.57 -16.46 4.52
CA TYR A 113 -5.33 -15.86 3.41
C TYR A 113 -6.60 -16.66 3.15
N ASP A 114 -7.75 -15.99 3.13
CA ASP A 114 -9.06 -16.60 2.97
C ASP A 114 -10.02 -15.58 2.36
N SER A 115 -10.31 -15.73 1.06
CA SER A 115 -11.13 -14.79 0.27
C SER A 115 -12.57 -14.67 0.76
N ASP A 116 -13.08 -15.66 1.45
CA ASP A 116 -14.47 -15.72 1.90
C ASP A 116 -14.64 -15.34 3.37
N SER A 117 -13.53 -15.05 4.07
CA SER A 117 -13.54 -14.84 5.52
C SER A 117 -13.95 -13.44 5.96
N THR A 118 -13.75 -12.44 5.10
CA THR A 118 -13.97 -11.03 5.42
C THR A 118 -14.70 -10.32 4.30
N GLN A 119 -15.35 -9.23 4.66
CA GLN A 119 -15.97 -8.29 3.73
C GLN A 119 -15.18 -6.96 3.75
N ILE A 120 -15.39 -6.10 2.77
CA ILE A 120 -14.72 -4.78 2.66
C ILE A 120 -14.80 -3.97 3.96
N ASN A 121 -15.91 -4.09 4.69
CA ASN A 121 -16.17 -3.36 5.93
C ASN A 121 -15.83 -4.16 7.20
N THR A 122 -15.20 -5.32 7.11
CA THR A 122 -14.75 -6.08 8.29
C THR A 122 -13.68 -5.28 9.03
N PRO A 123 -13.84 -5.00 10.34
CA PRO A 123 -12.82 -4.29 11.10
C PRO A 123 -11.51 -5.09 11.17
N ALA A 124 -10.37 -4.41 11.02
CA ALA A 124 -9.04 -5.03 11.10
C ALA A 124 -8.79 -5.79 12.43
N VAL A 125 -9.40 -5.32 13.52
CA VAL A 125 -9.38 -6.00 14.83
C VAL A 125 -9.99 -7.39 14.74
N GLU A 126 -11.10 -7.53 14.02
CA GLU A 126 -11.80 -8.80 13.89
C GLU A 126 -11.00 -9.77 13.01
N ALA A 127 -10.45 -9.32 11.90
CA ALA A 127 -9.57 -10.11 11.06
C ALA A 127 -8.34 -10.62 11.85
N LEU A 128 -7.74 -9.75 12.69
CA LEU A 128 -6.62 -10.15 13.55
C LEU A 128 -7.03 -11.20 14.60
N LYS A 129 -8.20 -11.09 15.22
CA LYS A 129 -8.70 -12.10 16.17
C LYS A 129 -8.93 -13.46 15.51
N GLN A 130 -9.53 -13.44 14.33
CA GLN A 130 -9.81 -14.67 13.56
C GLN A 130 -8.55 -15.25 12.89
N ARG A 131 -7.45 -14.51 12.83
CA ARG A 131 -6.21 -14.92 12.15
C ARG A 131 -6.41 -15.27 10.68
N LYS A 132 -7.33 -14.60 10.00
CA LYS A 132 -7.63 -14.80 8.59
C LYS A 132 -8.20 -13.54 7.95
N GLY A 133 -8.03 -13.42 6.64
CA GLY A 133 -8.49 -12.26 5.88
C GLY A 133 -7.93 -12.23 4.47
N VAL A 134 -8.15 -11.11 3.79
CA VAL A 134 -7.62 -10.81 2.46
C VAL A 134 -6.48 -9.77 2.55
N CYS A 135 -5.88 -9.40 1.41
CA CYS A 135 -4.77 -8.45 1.36
C CYS A 135 -5.07 -7.11 2.07
N GLN A 136 -6.31 -6.62 1.97
CA GLN A 136 -6.77 -5.44 2.69
C GLN A 136 -6.60 -5.60 4.21
N ASP A 137 -6.99 -6.74 4.77
CA ASP A 137 -6.90 -7.00 6.21
C ASP A 137 -5.45 -7.08 6.68
N PHE A 138 -4.60 -7.77 5.93
CA PHE A 138 -3.17 -7.88 6.22
C PHE A 138 -2.51 -6.49 6.23
N ALA A 139 -2.80 -5.67 5.22
CA ALA A 139 -2.29 -4.30 5.14
C ALA A 139 -2.83 -3.42 6.30
N HIS A 140 -4.13 -3.47 6.59
CA HIS A 140 -4.73 -2.71 7.70
C HIS A 140 -4.12 -3.08 9.05
N ILE A 141 -3.88 -4.38 9.31
CA ILE A 141 -3.25 -4.86 10.54
C ILE A 141 -1.82 -4.31 10.66
N MET A 142 -1.03 -4.37 9.58
CA MET A 142 0.33 -3.83 9.60
C MET A 142 0.35 -2.33 9.85
N VAL A 143 -0.50 -1.56 9.16
CA VAL A 143 -0.62 -0.09 9.39
C VAL A 143 -1.07 0.20 10.81
N ALA A 144 -2.05 -0.55 11.35
CA ALA A 144 -2.53 -0.38 12.73
C ALA A 144 -1.41 -0.60 13.76
N CYS A 145 -0.63 -1.67 13.59
CA CYS A 145 0.54 -1.97 14.42
C CYS A 145 1.56 -0.81 14.39
N TRP A 146 1.88 -0.35 13.19
CA TRP A 146 2.86 0.72 12.96
C TRP A 146 2.45 2.02 13.64
N ARG A 147 1.19 2.45 13.42
CA ARG A 147 0.63 3.66 14.04
C ARG A 147 0.45 3.51 15.54
N GLY A 148 0.13 2.30 16.02
CA GLY A 148 0.05 1.99 17.44
C GLY A 148 1.38 2.22 18.16
N MET A 149 2.50 2.00 17.48
CA MET A 149 3.85 2.27 17.97
C MET A 149 4.32 3.71 17.74
N GLY A 150 3.47 4.58 17.19
CA GLY A 150 3.76 5.99 16.95
C GLY A 150 4.61 6.26 15.71
N LEU A 151 4.55 5.38 14.73
CA LEU A 151 5.30 5.47 13.47
C LEU A 151 4.34 5.68 12.29
N PRO A 152 4.71 6.56 11.32
CA PRO A 152 3.87 6.78 10.14
C PRO A 152 3.85 5.57 9.23
N ALA A 153 2.64 5.16 8.83
CA ALA A 153 2.43 4.16 7.80
C ALA A 153 1.18 4.48 7.00
N ARG A 154 1.23 4.26 5.69
CA ARG A 154 0.12 4.45 4.78
C ARG A 154 -0.29 3.14 4.12
N TYR A 155 -1.56 3.06 3.83
CA TYR A 155 -2.15 2.00 3.03
C TYR A 155 -1.91 2.30 1.56
N VAL A 156 -1.50 1.30 0.80
CA VAL A 156 -1.31 1.39 -0.65
C VAL A 156 -2.28 0.46 -1.34
N SER A 157 -3.00 0.99 -2.31
CA SER A 157 -3.86 0.24 -3.22
C SER A 157 -3.22 0.19 -4.59
N GLY A 158 -3.27 -0.97 -5.23
CA GLY A 158 -2.70 -1.14 -6.55
C GLY A 158 -3.07 -2.46 -7.20
N TYR A 159 -2.28 -2.85 -8.17
CA TYR A 159 -2.41 -4.11 -8.89
C TYR A 159 -1.11 -4.90 -8.80
N MET A 160 -1.25 -6.20 -8.84
CA MET A 160 -0.13 -7.12 -8.91
C MET A 160 -0.24 -7.95 -10.20
N LEU A 161 0.85 -7.99 -10.96
CA LEU A 161 0.96 -8.84 -12.13
C LEU A 161 0.92 -10.30 -11.69
N THR A 162 -0.10 -11.04 -12.15
CA THR A 162 -0.21 -12.47 -11.88
C THR A 162 0.30 -13.27 -13.07
N ASN A 163 1.03 -14.34 -12.81
CA ASN A 163 1.45 -15.26 -13.87
C ASN A 163 0.41 -16.36 -14.04
N PRO A 164 -0.04 -16.65 -15.27
CA PRO A 164 -0.93 -17.77 -15.51
C PRO A 164 -0.24 -19.09 -15.14
N PRO A 165 -1.01 -20.11 -14.72
CA PRO A 165 -0.44 -21.44 -14.53
C PRO A 165 0.27 -21.94 -15.80
N PRO A 166 1.36 -22.73 -15.68
CA PRO A 166 2.07 -23.25 -16.84
C PRO A 166 1.15 -23.90 -17.86
N GLY A 167 1.29 -23.49 -19.13
CA GLY A 167 0.51 -24.05 -20.25
C GLY A 167 -0.92 -23.52 -20.39
N LYS A 168 -1.34 -22.56 -19.57
CA LYS A 168 -2.66 -21.90 -19.72
C LYS A 168 -2.49 -20.47 -20.25
N PRO A 169 -3.39 -20.02 -21.15
CA PRO A 169 -3.39 -18.63 -21.58
C PRO A 169 -3.76 -17.71 -20.41
N ARG A 170 -3.25 -16.47 -20.46
CA ARG A 170 -3.66 -15.42 -19.54
C ARG A 170 -5.13 -15.07 -19.78
N LEU A 171 -5.90 -15.02 -18.72
CA LEU A 171 -7.30 -14.63 -18.78
C LEU A 171 -7.44 -13.12 -18.53
N VAL A 172 -8.10 -12.42 -19.44
CA VAL A 172 -8.41 -10.99 -19.29
C VAL A 172 -9.35 -10.78 -18.10
N GLY A 173 -9.04 -9.80 -17.25
CA GLY A 173 -9.87 -9.45 -16.10
C GLY A 173 -9.67 -10.31 -14.85
N CYS A 174 -8.66 -11.18 -14.83
CA CYS A 174 -8.38 -12.09 -13.71
C CYS A 174 -7.26 -11.64 -12.79
N ASP A 175 -6.59 -10.52 -13.09
CA ASP A 175 -5.58 -9.98 -12.20
C ASP A 175 -6.24 -9.38 -10.96
N ALA A 176 -5.55 -9.46 -9.84
CA ALA A 176 -6.12 -9.05 -8.58
C ALA A 176 -5.80 -7.57 -8.28
N SER A 177 -6.81 -6.83 -7.85
CA SER A 177 -6.55 -5.66 -7.02
C SER A 177 -5.81 -6.11 -5.77
N HIS A 178 -4.79 -5.37 -5.38
CA HIS A 178 -3.93 -5.74 -4.27
C HIS A 178 -3.70 -4.57 -3.33
N ALA A 179 -3.30 -4.90 -2.11
CA ALA A 179 -3.04 -3.92 -1.08
C ALA A 179 -1.78 -4.28 -0.30
N TRP A 180 -1.01 -3.25 0.04
CA TRP A 180 0.19 -3.37 0.85
C TRP A 180 0.42 -2.12 1.71
N VAL A 181 1.57 -2.02 2.33
CA VAL A 181 1.88 -0.98 3.31
C VAL A 181 3.14 -0.24 2.89
N SER A 182 3.11 1.08 2.99
CA SER A 182 4.28 1.92 2.88
C SER A 182 4.65 2.46 4.27
N VAL A 183 5.88 2.25 4.72
CA VAL A 183 6.39 2.77 5.99
C VAL A 183 7.36 3.92 5.75
N TYR A 184 7.30 4.94 6.60
CA TYR A 184 8.19 6.09 6.48
C TYR A 184 9.53 5.83 7.16
N CYS A 185 10.62 6.03 6.39
CA CYS A 185 11.99 5.95 6.89
C CYS A 185 12.74 7.25 6.58
N PRO A 186 13.13 8.06 7.58
CA PRO A 186 13.73 9.37 7.35
C PRO A 186 15.13 9.31 6.73
N ASP A 187 15.92 8.27 7.01
CA ASP A 187 17.34 8.20 6.66
C ASP A 187 17.69 6.85 5.96
N ALA A 188 16.92 6.47 4.94
CA ALA A 188 17.15 5.21 4.24
C ALA A 188 18.31 5.26 3.21
N GLY A 189 19.41 5.97 3.52
CA GLY A 189 20.63 5.99 2.72
C GLY A 189 20.60 6.88 1.47
N PRO A 190 21.72 6.99 0.72
CA PRO A 190 21.77 7.78 -0.50
C PRO A 190 20.92 7.13 -1.61
N PHE A 191 20.13 7.95 -2.26
CA PHE A 191 19.31 7.54 -3.39
C PHE A 191 20.12 7.23 -4.64
N LEU A 192 19.55 6.44 -5.51
CA LEU A 192 20.11 6.06 -6.81
C LEU A 192 20.23 7.23 -7.80
N ASP A 193 19.72 8.42 -7.49
CA ASP A 193 19.79 9.60 -8.34
C ASP A 193 21.03 10.50 -8.08
N GLY A 194 21.93 10.07 -7.19
CA GLY A 194 23.18 10.78 -6.89
C GLY A 194 23.00 12.13 -6.18
N ARG A 195 21.81 12.48 -5.74
CA ARG A 195 21.55 13.71 -4.99
C ARG A 195 21.78 13.49 -3.50
N ALA A 196 23.02 13.72 -3.08
CA ALA A 196 23.34 13.85 -1.66
C ALA A 196 22.71 15.14 -1.12
N GLY A 197 21.72 15.04 -0.22
CA GLY A 197 21.18 16.22 0.47
C GLY A 197 19.79 15.96 1.00
N THR A 198 19.62 16.16 2.29
CA THR A 198 18.38 16.51 3.04
C THR A 198 17.03 16.25 2.35
N GLN A 199 16.84 15.07 1.75
CA GLN A 199 15.52 14.69 1.25
C GLN A 199 14.62 14.36 2.43
N PRO A 200 13.38 14.86 2.46
CA PRO A 200 12.40 14.40 3.43
C PRO A 200 12.23 12.91 3.24
N GLY A 201 12.42 12.12 4.29
CA GLY A 201 12.42 10.66 4.35
C GLY A 201 11.64 9.93 3.27
N GLN A 202 11.94 8.65 3.12
CA GLN A 202 11.35 7.80 2.09
C GLN A 202 10.18 7.01 2.60
N TRP A 203 9.32 6.64 1.67
CA TRP A 203 8.31 5.63 1.86
C TRP A 203 8.79 4.31 1.24
N LEU A 204 8.87 3.27 2.06
CA LEU A 204 9.31 1.94 1.64
C LEU A 204 8.16 0.94 1.77
N ASP A 205 7.95 0.16 0.74
CA ASP A 205 6.78 -0.70 0.59
C ASP A 205 7.05 -2.13 1.08
N PHE A 206 6.07 -2.68 1.82
CA PHE A 206 6.09 -4.02 2.39
C PHE A 206 4.75 -4.70 2.16
N ASP A 207 4.76 -5.91 1.61
CA ASP A 207 3.55 -6.70 1.37
C ASP A 207 3.43 -7.84 2.38
N PRO A 208 2.63 -7.67 3.43
CA PRO A 208 2.43 -8.70 4.45
C PRO A 208 1.63 -9.90 3.96
N THR A 209 0.96 -9.81 2.80
CA THR A 209 0.21 -10.94 2.21
C THR A 209 1.14 -11.93 1.52
N ASN A 210 2.20 -11.43 0.88
CA ASN A 210 3.16 -12.24 0.12
C ASN A 210 4.53 -12.34 0.81
N ASN A 211 4.71 -11.73 1.98
CA ASN A 211 5.96 -11.67 2.74
C ASN A 211 7.15 -11.19 1.92
N ARG A 212 6.95 -10.14 1.14
CA ARG A 212 8.00 -9.56 0.29
C ARG A 212 7.82 -8.07 0.11
N MET A 213 8.86 -7.41 -0.37
CA MET A 213 8.74 -6.03 -0.82
C MET A 213 8.25 -6.00 -2.27
N PRO A 214 7.34 -5.07 -2.61
CA PRO A 214 6.90 -4.81 -3.96
C PRO A 214 8.06 -4.55 -4.93
N GLY A 215 7.96 -5.10 -6.14
CA GLY A 215 8.93 -4.97 -7.22
C GLY A 215 8.27 -4.54 -8.53
N GLU A 216 8.89 -4.88 -9.67
CA GLU A 216 8.40 -4.51 -11.00
C GLU A 216 7.01 -5.08 -11.33
N ASP A 217 6.61 -6.10 -10.64
CA ASP A 217 5.31 -6.76 -10.78
C ASP A 217 4.17 -6.09 -9.98
N TYR A 218 4.45 -4.94 -9.33
CA TYR A 218 3.47 -4.15 -8.60
C TYR A 218 3.24 -2.80 -9.27
N VAL A 219 1.97 -2.41 -9.37
CA VAL A 219 1.54 -1.11 -9.89
C VAL A 219 0.78 -0.37 -8.79
N THR A 220 1.38 0.69 -8.25
CA THR A 220 0.71 1.57 -7.28
C THR A 220 -0.32 2.44 -8.00
N LEU A 221 -1.55 2.44 -7.49
CA LEU A 221 -2.62 3.32 -7.96
C LEU A 221 -2.85 4.51 -7.03
N ALA A 222 -2.96 4.25 -5.74
CA ALA A 222 -3.27 5.27 -4.77
C ALA A 222 -2.71 4.93 -3.39
N THR A 223 -2.45 5.98 -2.59
CA THR A 223 -2.03 5.87 -1.20
C THR A 223 -2.97 6.65 -0.30
N GLY A 224 -3.21 6.15 0.92
CA GLY A 224 -4.11 6.80 1.86
C GLY A 224 -3.92 6.29 3.29
N ARG A 225 -4.79 6.71 4.19
CA ARG A 225 -4.75 6.25 5.57
C ARG A 225 -5.27 4.83 5.72
N ASP A 226 -6.29 4.48 4.94
CA ASP A 226 -6.87 3.13 4.86
C ASP A 226 -7.59 2.95 3.50
N PHE A 227 -8.26 1.84 3.31
CA PHE A 227 -9.00 1.53 2.08
C PHE A 227 -10.05 2.58 1.72
N LEU A 228 -10.65 3.27 2.70
CA LEU A 228 -11.67 4.28 2.41
C LEU A 228 -11.09 5.45 1.61
N ASP A 229 -9.85 5.87 1.88
CA ASP A 229 -9.21 6.98 1.15
C ASP A 229 -8.89 6.61 -0.30
N VAL A 230 -8.63 5.33 -0.59
CA VAL A 230 -8.13 4.82 -1.89
C VAL A 230 -9.13 3.95 -2.65
N SER A 231 -10.39 3.93 -2.23
CA SER A 231 -11.44 3.14 -2.91
C SER A 231 -11.50 3.52 -4.39
N PRO A 232 -11.36 2.54 -5.33
CA PRO A 232 -11.21 2.82 -6.75
C PRO A 232 -12.39 3.59 -7.37
N MET A 233 -13.58 3.40 -6.84
CA MET A 233 -14.78 4.08 -7.30
C MET A 233 -15.67 4.45 -6.12
N ARG A 234 -16.11 5.71 -6.10
CA ARG A 234 -17.10 6.22 -5.15
C ARG A 234 -18.15 6.97 -5.91
N GLY A 235 -19.41 6.86 -5.51
CA GLY A 235 -20.46 7.58 -6.16
C GLY A 235 -21.79 7.45 -5.44
N VAL A 236 -22.76 8.21 -5.94
CA VAL A 236 -24.16 8.14 -5.51
C VAL A 236 -24.98 7.73 -6.71
N ILE A 237 -25.74 6.65 -6.58
CA ILE A 237 -26.71 6.20 -7.57
C ILE A 237 -28.09 6.60 -7.04
N ARG A 238 -28.84 7.33 -7.84
CA ARG A 238 -30.23 7.70 -7.52
C ARG A 238 -31.18 6.82 -8.30
N GLY A 239 -32.14 6.22 -7.60
CA GLY A 239 -33.13 5.29 -8.19
C GLY A 239 -32.61 3.86 -8.26
N GLY A 240 -33.52 2.93 -8.64
CA GLY A 240 -33.25 1.51 -8.66
C GLY A 240 -33.25 0.85 -7.27
N THR A 241 -33.48 -0.48 -7.22
CA THR A 241 -33.60 -1.22 -5.96
C THR A 241 -32.43 -2.17 -5.69
N ARG A 242 -31.70 -2.59 -6.73
CA ARG A 242 -30.55 -3.49 -6.61
C ARG A 242 -29.45 -3.09 -7.59
N HIS A 243 -28.24 -3.02 -7.09
CA HIS A 243 -27.05 -2.75 -7.89
C HIS A 243 -26.08 -3.93 -7.75
N VAL A 244 -25.48 -4.35 -8.85
CA VAL A 244 -24.44 -5.37 -8.89
C VAL A 244 -23.17 -4.70 -9.41
N LEU A 245 -22.15 -4.63 -8.56
CA LEU A 245 -20.82 -4.19 -8.96
C LEU A 245 -20.03 -5.38 -9.48
N LYS A 246 -19.44 -5.24 -10.66
CA LYS A 246 -18.43 -6.16 -11.18
C LYS A 246 -17.14 -5.40 -11.39
N VAL A 247 -16.05 -5.95 -10.89
CA VAL A 247 -14.70 -5.39 -11.04
C VAL A 247 -13.87 -6.41 -11.81
N ALA A 248 -13.10 -5.95 -12.77
CA ALA A 248 -12.15 -6.76 -13.51
C ALA A 248 -10.85 -5.95 -13.67
N VAL A 249 -9.72 -6.60 -13.53
CA VAL A 249 -8.38 -6.01 -13.66
C VAL A 249 -7.58 -6.86 -14.62
N THR A 250 -6.82 -6.21 -15.50
CA THR A 250 -5.84 -6.86 -16.38
C THR A 250 -4.55 -6.05 -16.30
N VAL A 251 -3.46 -6.72 -15.98
CA VAL A 251 -2.11 -6.15 -15.96
C VAL A 251 -1.25 -6.93 -16.93
N GLU A 252 -0.75 -6.27 -17.98
CA GLU A 252 0.04 -6.92 -19.02
C GLU A 252 1.40 -6.23 -19.20
N PRO A 253 2.49 -7.00 -19.34
CA PRO A 253 3.75 -6.42 -19.74
C PRO A 253 3.62 -5.86 -21.17
N VAL A 254 4.02 -4.58 -21.33
CA VAL A 254 4.13 -3.97 -22.66
C VAL A 254 5.58 -4.13 -23.13
N PRO A 255 5.84 -4.59 -24.37
CA PRO A 255 7.18 -4.65 -24.92
C PRO A 255 7.86 -3.27 -24.81
N LYS A 256 9.14 -3.23 -24.43
CA LYS A 256 9.92 -1.99 -24.47
C LYS A 256 9.89 -1.46 -25.90
N ILE A 257 9.26 -0.30 -26.09
CA ILE A 257 9.36 0.45 -27.34
C ILE A 257 10.77 1.02 -27.31
N GLU A 258 11.70 0.45 -28.08
CA GLU A 258 12.96 1.10 -28.39
C GLU A 258 12.61 2.34 -29.21
N MET A 259 12.62 3.51 -28.57
CA MET A 259 12.59 4.78 -29.30
C MET A 259 13.93 4.90 -30.01
N GLN A 260 13.97 4.53 -31.28
CA GLN A 260 15.03 4.94 -32.20
C GLN A 260 14.88 6.44 -32.41
N ILE A 261 15.68 7.23 -31.69
CA ILE A 261 15.84 8.66 -32.01
C ILE A 261 16.73 8.71 -33.23
N GLU A 262 16.12 8.75 -34.42
CA GLU A 262 16.85 9.14 -35.64
C GLU A 262 17.19 10.63 -35.50
N ILE A 263 18.42 10.92 -35.12
CA ILE A 263 18.99 12.23 -35.27
C ILE A 263 19.37 12.33 -36.76
N GLN A 264 18.54 12.96 -37.55
CA GLN A 264 18.93 13.37 -38.90
C GLN A 264 20.00 14.48 -38.82
N PRO A 265 21.06 14.40 -39.63
CA PRO A 265 22.18 15.35 -39.60
C PRO A 265 21.80 16.76 -40.07
#